data_83dff7e1e7909ee2ba7622c4ea16b782
#
_entry.id   83dff7e1e7909ee2ba7622c4ea16b782
#
_cell.length_a   1.000
_cell.length_b   1.000
_cell.length_c   1.000
_cell.angle_alpha   90.00
_cell.angle_beta   90.00
_cell.angle_gamma   90.00
#
_symmetry.space_group_name_H-M   'P 1'
#
loop_
_entity.id
_entity.type
_entity.pdbx_description
1 polymer ?
#
loop_
_entity_poly.entity_id
_entity_poly.type
_entity_poly.pdbx_seq_one_letter_code
_entity_poly.pdbx_strand_id
1 'polypeptide(L)'
;MTESSDTPVPDLALLQEAIASGDPVRAMPALTQLRFVSDGEAVPLLVLGTEQKPFLVRSLSCSGLGYKRTEQGWEVLSRLLVNDEDPNVRAEAANALASYGVDRAWPLLQHAFAADEAWLVRCSILSALAEQPEINLFWLMELATMAITDADGTVRVSGAEILGRLVRDGAGQAVGDQARALLQPLQQDSDHRVVAAALNGLQSS
;
A
#
# COMPACT_ATOMS: atom_id res chain seq x y z
N MET A 1 -38.10 19.95 8.60
CA MET A 1 -36.95 20.68 9.21
C MET A 1 -35.73 19.87 8.84
N THR A 2 -35.05 20.30 7.77
CA THR A 2 -33.79 19.69 7.30
C THR A 2 -32.68 20.39 8.08
N GLU A 3 -32.06 19.68 9.03
CA GLU A 3 -30.82 20.15 9.64
C GLU A 3 -29.75 20.19 8.57
N SER A 4 -29.44 21.40 8.14
CA SER A 4 -28.25 21.73 7.37
C SER A 4 -27.05 21.44 8.28
N SER A 5 -26.29 20.36 8.01
CA SER A 5 -25.02 20.10 8.67
C SER A 5 -24.02 21.16 8.22
N ASP A 6 -24.01 22.26 8.96
CA ASP A 6 -23.04 23.34 8.79
C ASP A 6 -21.69 22.88 9.35
N THR A 7 -21.01 22.00 8.62
CA THR A 7 -19.62 21.64 8.94
C THR A 7 -18.79 22.87 8.59
N PRO A 8 -18.13 23.53 9.55
CA PRO A 8 -17.36 24.75 9.26
C PRO A 8 -16.31 24.45 8.18
N VAL A 9 -16.30 25.28 7.15
CA VAL A 9 -15.29 25.21 6.08
C VAL A 9 -13.92 25.38 6.74
N PRO A 10 -12.98 24.45 6.55
CA PRO A 10 -11.65 24.56 7.15
C PRO A 10 -10.94 25.84 6.67
N ASP A 11 -10.30 26.55 7.59
CA ASP A 11 -9.44 27.69 7.26
C ASP A 11 -8.13 27.19 6.66
N LEU A 12 -7.99 27.32 5.34
CA LEU A 12 -6.83 26.84 4.58
C LEU A 12 -5.52 27.47 5.04
N ALA A 13 -5.53 28.73 5.48
CA ALA A 13 -4.31 29.39 5.95
C ALA A 13 -3.83 28.77 7.27
N LEU A 14 -4.75 28.45 8.19
CA LEU A 14 -4.44 27.75 9.44
C LEU A 14 -3.96 26.31 9.19
N LEU A 15 -4.56 25.60 8.23
CA LEU A 15 -4.11 24.25 7.86
C LEU A 15 -2.70 24.31 7.26
N GLN A 16 -2.44 25.25 6.37
CA GLN A 16 -1.12 25.43 5.77
C GLN A 16 -0.05 25.74 6.83
N GLU A 17 -0.33 26.65 7.76
CA GLU A 17 0.59 26.99 8.86
C GLU A 17 0.88 25.75 9.72
N ALA A 18 -0.15 25.00 10.08
CA ALA A 18 -0.01 23.80 10.90
C ALA A 18 0.87 22.74 10.19
N ILE A 19 0.64 22.49 8.90
CA ILE A 19 1.41 21.53 8.11
C ILE A 19 2.86 22.01 7.94
N ALA A 20 3.06 23.28 7.58
CA ALA A 20 4.38 23.88 7.37
C ALA A 20 5.23 23.93 8.66
N SER A 21 4.59 23.88 9.84
CA SER A 21 5.32 23.83 11.11
C SER A 21 6.20 22.58 11.26
N GLY A 22 5.87 21.49 10.56
CA GLY A 22 6.52 20.21 10.69
C GLY A 22 6.32 19.53 12.05
N ASP A 23 5.56 20.14 12.97
CA ASP A 23 5.20 19.52 14.24
C ASP A 23 4.07 18.49 14.01
N PRO A 24 4.29 17.19 14.24
CA PRO A 24 3.27 16.17 14.04
C PRO A 24 1.97 16.42 14.80
N VAL A 25 2.05 17.02 16.00
CA VAL A 25 0.87 17.32 16.83
C VAL A 25 -0.05 18.34 16.15
N ARG A 26 0.51 19.29 15.39
CA ARG A 26 -0.22 20.29 14.64
C ARG A 26 -0.57 19.82 13.22
N ALA A 27 0.40 19.22 12.54
CA ALA A 27 0.28 18.88 11.12
C ALA A 27 -0.68 17.71 10.86
N MET A 28 -0.67 16.65 11.67
CA MET A 28 -1.49 15.46 11.40
C MET A 28 -3.00 15.75 11.47
N PRO A 29 -3.54 16.47 12.46
CA PRO A 29 -4.94 16.89 12.45
C PRO A 29 -5.31 17.78 11.27
N ALA A 30 -4.39 18.67 10.84
CA ALA A 30 -4.60 19.53 9.68
C ALA A 30 -4.67 18.71 8.38
N LEU A 31 -3.74 17.78 8.18
CA LEU A 31 -3.74 16.87 7.02
C LEU A 31 -5.02 16.03 6.94
N THR A 32 -5.54 15.57 8.08
CA THR A 32 -6.78 14.79 8.13
C THR A 32 -7.99 15.60 7.66
N GLN A 33 -8.02 16.90 7.91
CA GLN A 33 -9.11 17.78 7.47
C GLN A 33 -9.11 17.98 5.94
N LEU A 34 -7.97 17.82 5.25
CA LEU A 34 -7.86 18.01 3.81
C LEU A 34 -8.72 17.03 3.00
N ARG A 35 -9.17 15.92 3.59
CA ARG A 35 -10.12 15.01 2.92
C ARG A 35 -11.43 15.71 2.53
N PHE A 36 -11.85 16.73 3.28
CA PHE A 36 -13.08 17.48 3.07
C PHE A 36 -12.88 18.75 2.22
N VAL A 37 -11.66 19.07 1.86
CA VAL A 37 -11.27 20.22 1.04
C VAL A 37 -11.25 19.81 -0.44
N SER A 38 -11.51 20.74 -1.35
CA SER A 38 -11.42 20.47 -2.80
C SER A 38 -10.01 19.99 -3.20
N ASP A 39 -9.91 19.19 -4.28
CA ASP A 39 -8.61 18.65 -4.69
C ASP A 39 -7.61 19.75 -5.07
N GLY A 40 -8.10 20.81 -5.74
CA GLY A 40 -7.26 21.96 -6.12
C GLY A 40 -6.63 22.70 -4.95
N GLU A 41 -7.28 22.69 -3.78
CA GLU A 41 -6.79 23.34 -2.57
C GLU A 41 -6.05 22.36 -1.65
N ALA A 42 -6.50 21.12 -1.58
CA ALA A 42 -5.92 20.10 -0.70
C ALA A 42 -4.58 19.58 -1.21
N VAL A 43 -4.46 19.32 -2.52
CA VAL A 43 -3.26 18.67 -3.08
C VAL A 43 -1.98 19.49 -2.86
N PRO A 44 -1.96 20.82 -3.06
CA PRO A 44 -0.77 21.61 -2.73
C PRO A 44 -0.34 21.50 -1.25
N LEU A 45 -1.30 21.43 -0.32
CA LEU A 45 -1.02 21.28 1.11
C LEU A 45 -0.55 19.87 1.47
N LEU A 46 -1.09 18.84 0.81
CA LEU A 46 -0.58 17.47 0.94
C LEU A 46 0.85 17.36 0.43
N VAL A 47 1.15 17.98 -0.71
CA VAL A 47 2.53 18.04 -1.25
C VAL A 47 3.46 18.73 -0.26
N LEU A 48 3.06 19.88 0.30
CA LEU A 48 3.82 20.55 1.37
C LEU A 48 4.11 19.61 2.55
N GLY A 49 3.13 18.78 2.93
CA GLY A 49 3.29 17.79 3.99
C GLY A 49 4.31 16.70 3.65
N THR A 50 4.45 16.31 2.38
CA THR A 50 5.48 15.34 1.96
C THR A 50 6.91 15.86 2.03
N GLU A 51 7.10 17.17 2.20
CA GLU A 51 8.42 17.81 2.31
C GLU A 51 8.85 18.01 3.77
N GLN A 52 8.02 17.64 4.74
CA GLN A 52 8.32 17.83 6.15
C GLN A 52 9.32 16.77 6.66
N LYS A 53 10.15 17.15 7.66
CA LYS A 53 11.15 16.25 8.23
C LYS A 53 10.57 15.01 8.92
N PRO A 54 9.50 15.11 9.76
CA PRO A 54 8.95 13.92 10.42
C PRO A 54 8.29 12.98 9.43
N PHE A 55 8.71 11.73 9.42
CA PHE A 55 8.16 10.70 8.52
C PHE A 55 6.65 10.51 8.70
N LEU A 56 6.12 10.67 9.91
CA LEU A 56 4.68 10.59 10.17
C LEU A 56 3.87 11.61 9.37
N VAL A 57 4.39 12.84 9.22
CA VAL A 57 3.74 13.88 8.44
C VAL A 57 3.80 13.54 6.95
N ARG A 58 4.96 13.08 6.45
CA ARG A 58 5.13 12.65 5.06
C ARG A 58 4.22 11.46 4.74
N SER A 59 4.19 10.45 5.61
CA SER A 59 3.38 9.24 5.44
C SER A 59 1.88 9.58 5.37
N LEU A 60 1.36 10.38 6.32
CA LEU A 60 -0.04 10.79 6.30
C LEU A 60 -0.39 11.63 5.07
N SER A 61 0.57 12.42 4.57
CA SER A 61 0.41 13.18 3.32
C SER A 61 0.31 12.24 2.10
N CYS A 62 1.09 11.14 2.06
CA CYS A 62 0.95 10.10 1.03
C CYS A 62 -0.45 9.50 1.04
N SER A 63 -0.97 9.15 2.21
CA SER A 63 -2.34 8.65 2.36
C SER A 63 -3.38 9.63 1.81
N GLY A 64 -3.23 10.92 2.13
CA GLY A 64 -4.08 11.99 1.60
C GLY A 64 -4.03 12.11 0.07
N LEU A 65 -2.84 12.03 -0.53
CA LEU A 65 -2.67 12.03 -1.99
C LEU A 65 -3.31 10.80 -2.64
N GLY A 66 -3.22 9.63 -2.01
CA GLY A 66 -3.91 8.41 -2.44
C GLY A 66 -5.43 8.53 -2.39
N TYR A 67 -5.97 9.30 -1.44
CA TYR A 67 -7.39 9.60 -1.37
C TYR A 67 -7.85 10.55 -2.48
N LYS A 68 -7.06 11.59 -2.79
CA LYS A 68 -7.37 12.61 -3.81
C LYS A 68 -7.18 12.12 -5.25
N ARG A 69 -6.24 11.23 -5.50
CA ARG A 69 -6.00 10.55 -6.79
C ARG A 69 -5.82 11.49 -7.99
N THR A 70 -5.04 12.56 -7.83
CA THR A 70 -4.70 13.50 -8.90
C THR A 70 -3.39 13.13 -9.59
N GLU A 71 -3.14 13.64 -10.82
CA GLU A 71 -1.87 13.43 -11.52
C GLU A 71 -0.67 13.95 -10.71
N GLN A 72 -0.78 15.14 -10.13
CA GLN A 72 0.27 15.68 -9.27
C GLN A 72 0.55 14.76 -8.07
N GLY A 73 -0.51 14.19 -7.47
CA GLY A 73 -0.37 13.21 -6.39
C GLY A 73 0.36 11.95 -6.87
N TRP A 74 0.02 11.44 -8.04
CA TRP A 74 0.71 10.29 -8.65
C TRP A 74 2.21 10.53 -8.83
N GLU A 75 2.60 11.67 -9.39
CA GLU A 75 4.01 12.02 -9.60
C GLU A 75 4.80 12.09 -8.28
N VAL A 76 4.20 12.73 -7.27
CA VAL A 76 4.82 12.85 -5.94
C VAL A 76 4.96 11.48 -5.27
N LEU A 77 3.91 10.67 -5.27
CA LEU A 77 3.92 9.32 -4.68
C LEU A 77 4.92 8.40 -5.38
N SER A 78 4.99 8.46 -6.72
CA SER A 78 5.96 7.66 -7.48
C SER A 78 7.40 8.00 -7.13
N ARG A 79 7.69 9.28 -6.92
CA ARG A 79 9.01 9.75 -6.47
C ARG A 79 9.31 9.29 -5.05
N LEU A 80 8.35 9.39 -4.12
CA LEU A 80 8.53 9.01 -2.71
C LEU A 80 8.71 7.51 -2.54
N LEU A 81 7.98 6.70 -3.29
CA LEU A 81 8.13 5.24 -3.26
C LEU A 81 9.58 4.80 -3.51
N VAL A 82 10.29 5.51 -4.37
CA VAL A 82 11.67 5.13 -4.76
C VAL A 82 12.72 5.83 -3.91
N ASN A 83 12.47 7.08 -3.49
CA ASN A 83 13.54 7.95 -3.00
C ASN A 83 13.40 8.40 -1.54
N ASP A 84 12.27 8.16 -0.87
CA ASP A 84 12.16 8.56 0.54
C ASP A 84 13.09 7.69 1.41
N GLU A 85 13.79 8.34 2.32
CA GLU A 85 14.74 7.66 3.22
C GLU A 85 14.03 6.70 4.21
N ASP A 86 12.78 7.01 4.58
CA ASP A 86 12.03 6.25 5.56
C ASP A 86 11.15 5.17 4.91
N PRO A 87 11.34 3.89 5.27
CA PRO A 87 10.55 2.80 4.70
C PRO A 87 9.05 2.88 5.01
N ASN A 88 8.63 3.58 6.08
CA ASN A 88 7.20 3.78 6.34
C ASN A 88 6.58 4.72 5.31
N VAL A 89 7.30 5.74 4.86
CA VAL A 89 6.83 6.65 3.81
C VAL A 89 6.79 5.94 2.47
N ARG A 90 7.81 5.13 2.12
CA ARG A 90 7.80 4.33 0.89
C ARG A 90 6.66 3.32 0.89
N ALA A 91 6.42 2.66 2.01
CA ALA A 91 5.30 1.72 2.19
C ALA A 91 3.94 2.38 1.99
N GLU A 92 3.73 3.55 2.59
CA GLU A 92 2.47 4.30 2.43
C GLU A 92 2.31 4.86 1.01
N ALA A 93 3.41 5.28 0.37
CA ALA A 93 3.38 5.67 -1.04
C ALA A 93 2.96 4.50 -1.95
N ALA A 94 3.41 3.27 -1.66
CA ALA A 94 2.96 2.07 -2.38
C ALA A 94 1.46 1.83 -2.22
N ASN A 95 0.96 1.88 -0.98
CA ASN A 95 -0.48 1.75 -0.69
C ASN A 95 -1.31 2.83 -1.41
N ALA A 96 -0.85 4.08 -1.34
CA ALA A 96 -1.50 5.19 -1.99
C ALA A 96 -1.55 5.03 -3.52
N LEU A 97 -0.45 4.60 -4.15
CA LEU A 97 -0.39 4.37 -5.60
C LEU A 97 -1.35 3.28 -6.08
N ALA A 98 -1.53 2.20 -5.31
CA ALA A 98 -2.50 1.16 -5.65
C ALA A 98 -3.94 1.70 -5.78
N SER A 99 -4.29 2.77 -5.05
CA SER A 99 -5.60 3.41 -5.12
C SER A 99 -5.88 4.16 -6.44
N TYR A 100 -4.86 4.42 -7.25
CA TYR A 100 -5.00 5.05 -8.59
C TYR A 100 -5.41 4.07 -9.69
N GLY A 101 -5.56 2.81 -9.35
CA GLY A 101 -5.89 1.72 -10.26
C GLY A 101 -4.70 0.77 -10.46
N VAL A 102 -4.99 -0.51 -10.30
CA VAL A 102 -3.96 -1.55 -10.27
C VAL A 102 -3.19 -1.67 -11.58
N ASP A 103 -3.85 -1.51 -12.73
CA ASP A 103 -3.21 -1.59 -14.04
C ASP A 103 -2.13 -0.51 -14.22
N ARG A 104 -2.41 0.69 -13.73
CA ARG A 104 -1.47 1.80 -13.75
C ARG A 104 -0.33 1.60 -12.75
N ALA A 105 -0.65 1.13 -11.56
CA ALA A 105 0.31 1.00 -10.46
C ALA A 105 1.24 -0.22 -10.63
N TRP A 106 0.78 -1.28 -11.28
CA TRP A 106 1.46 -2.56 -11.37
C TRP A 106 2.94 -2.47 -11.77
N PRO A 107 3.33 -1.84 -12.89
CA PRO A 107 4.73 -1.84 -13.30
C PRO A 107 5.66 -1.18 -12.28
N LEU A 108 5.16 -0.12 -11.60
CA LEU A 108 5.93 0.60 -10.60
C LEU A 108 6.04 -0.19 -9.30
N LEU A 109 4.93 -0.78 -8.83
CA LEU A 109 4.90 -1.56 -7.59
C LEU A 109 5.67 -2.87 -7.72
N GLN A 110 5.59 -3.56 -8.86
CA GLN A 110 6.37 -4.75 -9.15
C GLN A 110 7.88 -4.44 -9.11
N HIS A 111 8.29 -3.33 -9.74
CA HIS A 111 9.70 -2.90 -9.72
C HIS A 111 10.16 -2.56 -8.29
N ALA A 112 9.36 -1.81 -7.54
CA ALA A 112 9.66 -1.45 -6.17
C ALA A 112 9.75 -2.68 -5.25
N PHE A 113 8.86 -3.66 -5.43
CA PHE A 113 8.92 -4.93 -4.69
C PHE A 113 10.25 -5.65 -4.89
N ALA A 114 10.74 -5.70 -6.12
CA ALA A 114 12.00 -6.37 -6.44
C ALA A 114 13.24 -5.61 -5.94
N ALA A 115 13.17 -4.29 -5.82
CA ALA A 115 14.32 -3.42 -5.56
C ALA A 115 14.44 -2.96 -4.10
N ASP A 116 13.34 -2.87 -3.36
CA ASP A 116 13.36 -2.31 -1.99
C ASP A 116 13.87 -3.35 -0.98
N GLU A 117 14.87 -2.96 -0.19
CA GLU A 117 15.47 -3.82 0.83
C GLU A 117 14.63 -3.94 2.11
N ALA A 118 13.69 -3.00 2.33
CA ALA A 118 12.85 -3.01 3.52
C ALA A 118 11.68 -3.99 3.38
N TRP A 119 11.63 -5.00 4.25
CA TRP A 119 10.53 -5.97 4.29
C TRP A 119 9.16 -5.32 4.41
N LEU A 120 9.07 -4.20 5.15
CA LEU A 120 7.83 -3.43 5.34
C LEU A 120 7.26 -2.93 4.01
N VAL A 121 8.11 -2.40 3.13
CA VAL A 121 7.68 -1.90 1.80
C VAL A 121 7.18 -3.06 0.94
N ARG A 122 7.93 -4.18 0.92
CA ARG A 122 7.51 -5.38 0.18
C ARG A 122 6.18 -5.93 0.69
N CYS A 123 6.00 -6.04 2.01
CA CYS A 123 4.71 -6.46 2.58
C CYS A 123 3.57 -5.50 2.24
N SER A 124 3.80 -4.17 2.29
CA SER A 124 2.79 -3.18 1.92
C SER A 124 2.37 -3.31 0.46
N ILE A 125 3.31 -3.55 -0.45
CA ILE A 125 3.00 -3.78 -1.87
C ILE A 125 2.15 -5.05 -2.04
N LEU A 126 2.52 -6.15 -1.38
CA LEU A 126 1.75 -7.41 -1.41
C LEU A 126 0.32 -7.19 -0.92
N SER A 127 0.16 -6.53 0.23
CA SER A 127 -1.17 -6.25 0.81
C SER A 127 -2.00 -5.35 -0.09
N ALA A 128 -1.43 -4.23 -0.56
CA ALA A 128 -2.15 -3.27 -1.39
C ALA A 128 -2.66 -3.88 -2.70
N LEU A 129 -1.90 -4.79 -3.30
CA LEU A 129 -2.29 -5.47 -4.52
C LEU A 129 -3.22 -6.66 -4.24
N ALA A 130 -2.99 -7.41 -3.16
CA ALA A 130 -3.88 -8.49 -2.76
C ALA A 130 -5.28 -8.02 -2.34
N GLU A 131 -5.44 -6.78 -1.89
CA GLU A 131 -6.75 -6.21 -1.56
C GLU A 131 -7.59 -5.83 -2.79
N GLN A 132 -6.99 -5.78 -3.98
CA GLN A 132 -7.74 -5.45 -5.21
C GLN A 132 -8.59 -6.64 -5.66
N PRO A 133 -9.93 -6.47 -5.77
CA PRO A 133 -10.83 -7.59 -6.07
C PRO A 133 -10.66 -8.13 -7.49
N GLU A 134 -10.31 -7.27 -8.44
CA GLU A 134 -10.21 -7.61 -9.87
C GLU A 134 -8.76 -7.65 -10.37
N ILE A 135 -7.79 -7.86 -9.45
CA ILE A 135 -6.39 -7.97 -9.85
C ILE A 135 -6.17 -9.17 -10.78
N ASN A 136 -5.30 -8.99 -11.78
CA ASN A 136 -4.85 -10.09 -12.62
C ASN A 136 -4.14 -11.15 -11.76
N LEU A 137 -4.68 -12.38 -11.75
CA LEU A 137 -4.16 -13.47 -10.94
C LEU A 137 -2.72 -13.86 -11.32
N PHE A 138 -2.30 -13.62 -12.57
CA PHE A 138 -0.90 -13.85 -12.97
C PHE A 138 0.06 -12.86 -12.32
N TRP A 139 -0.34 -11.61 -12.12
CA TRP A 139 0.46 -10.63 -11.39
C TRP A 139 0.63 -11.00 -9.92
N LEU A 140 -0.46 -11.43 -9.29
CA LEU A 140 -0.37 -11.96 -7.91
C LEU A 140 0.52 -13.20 -7.84
N MET A 141 0.44 -14.10 -8.82
CA MET A 141 1.30 -15.29 -8.89
C MET A 141 2.77 -14.91 -9.00
N GLU A 142 3.10 -13.93 -9.83
CA GLU A 142 4.46 -13.42 -10.00
C GLU A 142 5.02 -12.90 -8.68
N LEU A 143 4.30 -11.99 -8.01
CA LEU A 143 4.72 -11.45 -6.71
C LEU A 143 4.80 -12.53 -5.62
N ALA A 144 3.81 -13.41 -5.55
CA ALA A 144 3.82 -14.50 -4.56
C ALA A 144 5.01 -15.42 -4.74
N THR A 145 5.38 -15.72 -6.00
CA THR A 145 6.56 -16.56 -6.32
C THR A 145 7.86 -15.90 -5.84
N MET A 146 7.98 -14.59 -5.98
CA MET A 146 9.12 -13.84 -5.44
C MET A 146 9.08 -13.81 -3.90
N ALA A 147 7.91 -13.53 -3.33
CA ALA A 147 7.73 -13.37 -1.89
C ALA A 147 8.04 -14.64 -1.09
N ILE A 148 7.67 -15.82 -1.58
CA ILE A 148 7.93 -17.09 -0.86
C ILE A 148 9.40 -17.48 -0.78
N THR A 149 10.27 -16.81 -1.53
CA THR A 149 11.74 -17.00 -1.49
C THR A 149 12.46 -15.86 -0.76
N ASP A 150 11.73 -14.91 -0.17
CA ASP A 150 12.29 -13.76 0.52
C ASP A 150 13.08 -14.18 1.77
N ALA A 151 14.12 -13.40 2.09
CA ALA A 151 14.89 -13.62 3.31
C ALA A 151 14.06 -13.37 4.59
N ASP A 152 13.12 -12.40 4.53
CA ASP A 152 12.24 -12.07 5.65
C ASP A 152 11.03 -13.02 5.72
N GLY A 153 10.84 -13.65 6.89
CA GLY A 153 9.73 -14.57 7.12
C GLY A 153 8.34 -13.92 6.99
N THR A 154 8.20 -12.63 7.29
CA THR A 154 6.92 -11.92 7.17
C THR A 154 6.52 -11.75 5.71
N VAL A 155 7.49 -11.46 4.83
CA VAL A 155 7.25 -11.40 3.38
C VAL A 155 6.87 -12.79 2.85
N ARG A 156 7.56 -13.87 3.31
CA ARG A 156 7.19 -15.24 2.93
C ARG A 156 5.79 -15.64 3.39
N VAL A 157 5.36 -15.20 4.59
CA VAL A 157 3.98 -15.41 5.08
C VAL A 157 2.99 -14.76 4.13
N SER A 158 3.18 -13.48 3.80
CA SER A 158 2.30 -12.76 2.86
C SER A 158 2.25 -13.44 1.49
N GLY A 159 3.39 -13.94 0.98
CA GLY A 159 3.44 -14.72 -0.25
C GLY A 159 2.62 -16.01 -0.18
N ALA A 160 2.73 -16.76 0.93
CA ALA A 160 1.95 -17.99 1.15
C ALA A 160 0.44 -17.72 1.27
N GLU A 161 0.02 -16.62 1.91
CA GLU A 161 -1.37 -16.19 2.00
C GLU A 161 -1.95 -15.83 0.62
N ILE A 162 -1.17 -15.13 -0.20
CA ILE A 162 -1.54 -14.82 -1.59
C ILE A 162 -1.68 -16.09 -2.41
N LEU A 163 -0.77 -17.07 -2.28
CA LEU A 163 -0.91 -18.37 -2.93
C LEU A 163 -2.20 -19.09 -2.48
N GLY A 164 -2.55 -19.02 -1.20
CA GLY A 164 -3.81 -19.56 -0.69
C GLY A 164 -5.05 -18.89 -1.32
N ARG A 165 -5.01 -17.56 -1.53
CA ARG A 165 -6.02 -16.86 -2.31
C ARG A 165 -6.10 -17.37 -3.76
N LEU A 166 -4.93 -17.51 -4.41
CA LEU A 166 -4.86 -17.99 -5.80
C LEU A 166 -5.39 -19.43 -5.96
N VAL A 167 -5.22 -20.29 -4.94
CA VAL A 167 -5.85 -21.63 -4.92
C VAL A 167 -7.37 -21.53 -4.97
N ARG A 168 -7.96 -20.60 -4.21
CA ARG A 168 -9.43 -20.39 -4.18
C ARG A 168 -9.94 -19.73 -5.46
N ASP A 169 -9.35 -18.57 -5.81
CA ASP A 169 -9.85 -17.73 -6.91
C ASP A 169 -9.55 -18.37 -8.28
N GLY A 170 -8.47 -19.16 -8.36
CA GLY A 170 -8.04 -19.91 -9.55
C GLY A 170 -8.51 -21.37 -9.58
N ALA A 171 -9.49 -21.76 -8.77
CA ALA A 171 -9.97 -23.14 -8.70
C ALA A 171 -10.39 -23.67 -10.08
N GLY A 172 -9.88 -24.83 -10.46
CA GLY A 172 -10.11 -25.43 -11.78
C GLY A 172 -9.36 -24.77 -12.95
N GLN A 173 -8.43 -23.85 -12.66
CA GLN A 173 -7.56 -23.21 -13.63
C GLN A 173 -6.09 -23.52 -13.31
N ALA A 174 -5.22 -23.40 -14.34
CA ALA A 174 -3.79 -23.66 -14.20
C ALA A 174 -3.11 -22.81 -13.10
N VAL A 175 -3.59 -21.58 -12.88
CA VAL A 175 -3.04 -20.68 -11.84
C VAL A 175 -3.31 -21.22 -10.43
N GLY A 176 -4.48 -21.81 -10.18
CA GLY A 176 -4.79 -22.44 -8.89
C GLY A 176 -3.95 -23.69 -8.64
N ASP A 177 -3.77 -24.53 -9.66
CA ASP A 177 -2.92 -25.73 -9.56
C ASP A 177 -1.45 -25.36 -9.31
N GLN A 178 -0.96 -24.34 -10.00
CA GLN A 178 0.41 -23.82 -9.79
C GLN A 178 0.58 -23.25 -8.37
N ALA A 179 -0.38 -22.48 -7.87
CA ALA A 179 -0.35 -21.94 -6.51
C ALA A 179 -0.32 -23.07 -5.48
N ARG A 180 -1.13 -24.13 -5.67
CA ARG A 180 -1.14 -25.31 -4.81
C ARG A 180 0.22 -26.01 -4.81
N ALA A 181 0.85 -26.17 -5.97
CA ALA A 181 2.18 -26.78 -6.07
C ALA A 181 3.26 -25.97 -5.34
N LEU A 182 3.19 -24.62 -5.39
CA LEU A 182 4.11 -23.75 -4.67
C LEU A 182 3.90 -23.73 -3.16
N LEU A 183 2.70 -23.96 -2.67
CA LEU A 183 2.41 -24.07 -1.22
C LEU A 183 2.96 -25.36 -0.59
N GLN A 184 3.05 -26.44 -1.34
CA GLN A 184 3.46 -27.73 -0.78
C GLN A 184 4.84 -27.71 -0.10
N PRO A 185 5.91 -27.20 -0.71
CA PRO A 185 7.22 -27.15 -0.06
C PRO A 185 7.27 -26.21 1.14
N LEU A 186 6.41 -25.19 1.22
CA LEU A 186 6.36 -24.23 2.33
C LEU A 186 5.91 -24.86 3.65
N GLN A 187 5.33 -26.05 3.64
CA GLN A 187 5.04 -26.83 4.85
C GLN A 187 6.32 -27.25 5.60
N GLN A 188 7.49 -27.09 5.00
CA GLN A 188 8.80 -27.36 5.59
C GLN A 188 9.61 -26.07 5.81
N ASP A 189 8.99 -24.88 5.72
CA ASP A 189 9.69 -23.62 6.00
C ASP A 189 10.20 -23.58 7.44
N SER A 190 11.33 -22.92 7.65
CA SER A 190 11.90 -22.71 8.98
C SER A 190 11.04 -21.80 9.88
N ASP A 191 10.21 -20.94 9.28
CA ASP A 191 9.25 -20.09 10.00
C ASP A 191 7.89 -20.78 10.09
N HIS A 192 7.49 -21.14 11.31
CA HIS A 192 6.22 -21.81 11.57
C HIS A 192 4.98 -20.99 11.13
N ARG A 193 5.09 -19.67 10.99
CA ARG A 193 4.02 -18.82 10.46
C ARG A 193 3.81 -19.09 8.98
N VAL A 194 4.89 -19.28 8.22
CA VAL A 194 4.84 -19.66 6.80
C VAL A 194 4.23 -21.05 6.65
N VAL A 195 4.63 -22.01 7.51
CA VAL A 195 4.01 -23.34 7.54
C VAL A 195 2.51 -23.27 7.77
N ALA A 196 2.08 -22.46 8.75
CA ALA A 196 0.65 -22.28 9.04
C ALA A 196 -0.11 -21.67 7.86
N ALA A 197 0.43 -20.63 7.23
CA ALA A 197 -0.16 -20.00 6.05
C ALA A 197 -0.28 -21.00 4.88
N ALA A 198 0.75 -21.79 4.65
CA ALA A 198 0.76 -22.82 3.61
C ALA A 198 -0.31 -23.90 3.85
N LEU A 199 -0.42 -24.41 5.09
CA LEU A 199 -1.44 -25.39 5.45
C LEU A 199 -2.86 -24.85 5.26
N ASN A 200 -3.10 -23.60 5.69
CA ASN A 200 -4.39 -22.92 5.51
C ASN A 200 -4.72 -22.77 4.03
N GLY A 201 -3.77 -22.36 3.21
CA GLY A 201 -3.94 -22.19 1.76
C GLY A 201 -4.27 -23.51 1.04
N LEU A 202 -3.66 -24.63 1.47
CA LEU A 202 -3.92 -25.96 0.90
C LEU A 202 -5.28 -26.55 1.28
N GLN A 203 -5.85 -26.15 2.43
CA GLN A 203 -7.18 -26.57 2.88
C GLN A 203 -8.32 -25.79 2.24
N SER A 204 -8.02 -24.66 1.62
CA SER A 204 -8.98 -23.77 0.95
C SER A 204 -9.36 -24.34 -0.43
N SER A 205 -10.17 -25.39 -0.46
CA SER A 205 -10.69 -26.05 -1.68
C SER A 205 -12.21 -26.06 -1.71
#